data_29389a0971558901905823cbb91931be
#
_entry.id   29389a0971558901905823cbb91931be
#
_cell.length_a   1.000
_cell.length_b   1.000
_cell.length_c   1.000
_cell.angle_alpha   90.00
_cell.angle_beta   90.00
_cell.angle_gamma   90.00
#
_symmetry.space_group_name_H-M   'P 1'
#
loop_
_entity.id
_entity.type
_entity.pdbx_description
1 polymer ?
#
loop_
_entity_poly.entity_id
_entity_poly.type
_entity_poly.pdbx_seq_one_letter_code
_entity_poly.pdbx_strand_id
1 'polypeptide(L)'
;NAITVASEFQQMVPAFERPEHTEGYEGFYHPIAIEGSASEVKLSYIVRDHDAQIFANRQQVLQDIAAFLNKRYGENTVRIEIHQEYRNMAEKFDGYEFLIDYALEANREVGIEPKPVAARGGTDGAQLTFRGLPCPNIATGGYNAHSVREFIPVPSLKVTVDLLEKLVAKFATRG
;
A
#
# COMPACT_ATOMS: atom_id res chain seq x y z
N ASN A 1 -23.37 17.04 -16.90
CA ASN A 1 -21.96 17.10 -17.26
C ASN A 1 -21.13 16.23 -16.31
N ALA A 2 -20.52 15.16 -16.81
CA ALA A 2 -19.78 14.20 -16.01
C ALA A 2 -18.56 14.79 -15.29
N ILE A 3 -17.91 15.80 -15.90
CA ILE A 3 -16.78 16.50 -15.25
C ILE A 3 -17.24 17.22 -13.98
N THR A 4 -18.41 17.87 -14.02
CA THR A 4 -18.96 18.56 -12.83
C THR A 4 -19.26 17.58 -11.71
N VAL A 5 -19.90 16.45 -12.02
CA VAL A 5 -20.23 15.40 -11.03
C VAL A 5 -18.95 14.77 -10.45
N ALA A 6 -17.95 14.50 -11.30
CA ALA A 6 -16.68 13.97 -10.86
C ALA A 6 -15.92 14.93 -9.93
N SER A 7 -15.96 16.24 -10.24
CA SER A 7 -15.36 17.27 -9.37
C SER A 7 -16.05 17.36 -8.02
N GLU A 8 -17.38 17.25 -8.00
CA GLU A 8 -18.16 17.23 -6.76
C GLU A 8 -17.86 15.97 -5.93
N PHE A 9 -17.77 14.81 -6.58
CA PHE A 9 -17.34 13.56 -5.92
C PHE A 9 -15.99 13.74 -5.22
N GLN A 10 -14.97 14.28 -5.92
CA GLN A 10 -13.64 14.50 -5.37
C GLN A 10 -13.63 15.48 -4.19
N GLN A 11 -14.49 16.49 -4.20
CA GLN A 11 -14.61 17.45 -3.10
C GLN A 11 -15.25 16.85 -1.84
N MET A 12 -16.06 15.80 -1.99
CA MET A 12 -16.71 15.11 -0.87
C MET A 12 -15.78 14.06 -0.24
N VAL A 13 -14.77 13.56 -0.96
CA VAL A 13 -13.77 12.65 -0.39
C VAL A 13 -12.92 13.41 0.65
N PRO A 14 -12.67 12.85 1.85
CA PRO A 14 -11.94 13.52 2.92
C PRO A 14 -10.59 14.08 2.46
N ALA A 15 -10.46 15.41 2.43
CA ALA A 15 -9.32 16.11 1.82
C ALA A 15 -8.00 15.91 2.59
N PHE A 16 -8.09 15.74 3.93
CA PHE A 16 -6.92 15.56 4.78
C PHE A 16 -6.51 14.10 4.98
N GLU A 17 -7.24 13.17 4.36
CA GLU A 17 -6.94 11.74 4.37
C GLU A 17 -6.31 11.29 3.04
N ARG A 18 -5.38 12.08 2.53
CA ARG A 18 -4.58 11.78 1.33
C ARG A 18 -3.16 11.40 1.72
N PRO A 19 -2.38 10.71 0.86
CA PRO A 19 -1.00 10.32 1.17
C PRO A 19 -0.11 11.46 1.64
N GLU A 20 -0.31 12.67 1.11
CA GLU A 20 0.45 13.89 1.47
C GLU A 20 0.11 14.45 2.86
N HIS A 21 -0.95 13.99 3.48
CA HIS A 21 -1.43 14.45 4.80
C HIS A 21 -1.45 13.34 5.86
N THR A 22 -1.01 12.14 5.51
CA THR A 22 -1.07 10.96 6.38
C THR A 22 0.29 10.28 6.46
N GLU A 23 0.59 9.64 7.60
CA GLU A 23 1.87 8.96 7.84
C GLU A 23 1.71 7.62 8.58
N GLY A 24 2.78 6.84 8.64
CA GLY A 24 2.86 5.61 9.42
C GLY A 24 1.75 4.61 9.07
N TYR A 25 0.88 4.33 10.02
CA TYR A 25 -0.24 3.40 9.91
C TYR A 25 -1.56 4.05 9.50
N GLU A 26 -1.58 5.35 9.26
CA GLU A 26 -2.79 6.04 8.82
C GLU A 26 -3.17 5.64 7.39
N GLY A 27 -4.44 5.34 7.19
CA GLY A 27 -4.98 5.04 5.88
C GLY A 27 -5.23 6.30 5.05
N PHE A 28 -5.52 6.11 3.76
CA PHE A 28 -5.71 7.24 2.85
C PHE A 28 -6.61 6.91 1.66
N TYR A 29 -7.08 7.98 1.00
CA TYR A 29 -7.68 7.98 -0.33
C TYR A 29 -6.71 8.66 -1.30
N HIS A 30 -6.20 7.95 -2.28
CA HIS A 30 -5.27 8.48 -3.27
C HIS A 30 -5.89 8.49 -4.67
N PRO A 31 -6.31 9.64 -5.19
CA PRO A 31 -6.71 9.74 -6.60
C PRO A 31 -5.47 9.57 -7.48
N ILE A 32 -5.49 8.57 -8.36
CA ILE A 32 -4.35 8.24 -9.23
C ILE A 32 -4.58 8.58 -10.69
N ALA A 33 -5.84 8.67 -11.12
CA ALA A 33 -6.17 9.07 -12.47
C ALA A 33 -7.56 9.71 -12.55
N ILE A 34 -7.71 10.63 -13.49
CA ILE A 34 -8.97 11.16 -13.96
C ILE A 34 -8.94 11.18 -15.49
N GLU A 35 -9.88 10.51 -16.12
CA GLU A 35 -9.95 10.37 -17.56
C GLU A 35 -11.39 10.59 -18.02
N GLY A 36 -11.60 11.28 -19.15
CA GLY A 36 -12.93 11.40 -19.70
C GLY A 36 -13.27 12.74 -20.32
N SER A 37 -14.57 12.98 -20.46
CA SER A 37 -15.16 14.14 -21.11
C SER A 37 -16.45 14.57 -20.42
N ALA A 38 -17.16 15.54 -20.98
CA ALA A 38 -18.45 15.99 -20.46
C ALA A 38 -19.54 14.88 -20.43
N SER A 39 -19.39 13.83 -21.23
CA SER A 39 -20.34 12.70 -21.28
C SER A 39 -20.04 11.61 -20.27
N GLU A 40 -18.76 11.35 -20.00
CA GLU A 40 -18.31 10.30 -19.09
C GLU A 40 -16.96 10.65 -18.48
N VAL A 41 -16.77 10.38 -17.19
CA VAL A 41 -15.51 10.53 -16.48
C VAL A 41 -15.25 9.29 -15.64
N LYS A 42 -14.03 8.76 -15.72
CA LYS A 42 -13.51 7.72 -14.86
C LYS A 42 -12.55 8.33 -13.84
N LEU A 43 -12.84 8.12 -12.56
CA LEU A 43 -11.95 8.42 -11.43
C LEU A 43 -11.36 7.13 -10.92
N SER A 44 -10.03 7.06 -10.81
CA SER A 44 -9.34 5.91 -10.22
C SER A 44 -8.72 6.30 -8.89
N TYR A 45 -9.02 5.51 -7.86
CA TYR A 45 -8.53 5.71 -6.50
C TYR A 45 -7.81 4.47 -6.00
N ILE A 46 -6.72 4.67 -5.26
CA ILE A 46 -6.20 3.68 -4.34
C ILE A 46 -6.70 4.05 -2.94
N VAL A 47 -7.32 3.09 -2.26
CA VAL A 47 -7.73 3.21 -0.85
C VAL A 47 -6.89 2.25 -0.05
N ARG A 48 -6.30 2.72 1.05
CA ARG A 48 -5.45 1.92 1.94
C ARG A 48 -5.83 2.18 3.40
N ASP A 49 -5.73 1.14 4.18
CA ASP A 49 -5.70 1.21 5.64
C ASP A 49 -5.03 -0.06 6.18
N HIS A 50 -4.39 0.04 7.35
CA HIS A 50 -3.81 -1.11 8.03
C HIS A 50 -4.85 -1.85 8.88
N ASP A 51 -5.90 -1.16 9.33
CA ASP A 51 -7.03 -1.73 10.05
C ASP A 51 -8.14 -2.13 9.08
N ALA A 52 -8.58 -3.39 9.17
CA ALA A 52 -9.59 -3.94 8.26
C ALA A 52 -10.97 -3.27 8.42
N GLN A 53 -11.35 -2.87 9.65
CA GLN A 53 -12.62 -2.21 9.88
C GLN A 53 -12.60 -0.78 9.37
N ILE A 54 -11.51 -0.04 9.61
CA ILE A 54 -11.34 1.32 9.09
C ILE A 54 -11.27 1.28 7.56
N PHE A 55 -10.61 0.28 6.98
CA PHE A 55 -10.60 0.08 5.53
C PHE A 55 -12.01 -0.11 4.95
N ALA A 56 -12.81 -0.97 5.56
CA ALA A 56 -14.21 -1.17 5.16
C ALA A 56 -15.03 0.13 5.28
N ASN A 57 -14.83 0.89 6.35
CA ASN A 57 -15.49 2.19 6.54
C ASN A 57 -15.09 3.20 5.46
N ARG A 58 -13.82 3.21 5.04
CA ARG A 58 -13.35 4.06 3.93
C ARG A 58 -14.06 3.73 2.61
N GLN A 59 -14.22 2.46 2.32
CA GLN A 59 -14.95 2.03 1.13
C GLN A 59 -16.43 2.44 1.21
N GLN A 60 -17.04 2.34 2.39
CA GLN A 60 -18.43 2.77 2.61
C GLN A 60 -18.60 4.27 2.38
N VAL A 61 -17.67 5.11 2.83
CA VAL A 61 -17.69 6.56 2.55
C VAL A 61 -17.78 6.86 1.06
N LEU A 62 -17.01 6.17 0.21
CA LEU A 62 -17.10 6.37 -1.24
C LEU A 62 -18.45 5.93 -1.79
N GLN A 63 -19.01 4.84 -1.30
CA GLN A 63 -20.34 4.37 -1.69
C GLN A 63 -21.44 5.35 -1.27
N ASP A 64 -21.34 5.92 -0.06
CA ASP A 64 -22.29 6.91 0.45
C ASP A 64 -22.25 8.21 -0.37
N ILE A 65 -21.05 8.66 -0.78
CA ILE A 65 -20.89 9.79 -1.69
C ILE A 65 -21.58 9.50 -3.05
N ALA A 66 -21.36 8.31 -3.61
CA ALA A 66 -22.00 7.92 -4.85
C ALA A 66 -23.52 7.86 -4.72
N ALA A 67 -24.03 7.30 -3.63
CA ALA A 67 -25.47 7.24 -3.35
C ALA A 67 -26.07 8.65 -3.21
N PHE A 68 -25.39 9.56 -2.52
CA PHE A 68 -25.81 10.96 -2.42
C PHE A 68 -25.89 11.65 -3.80
N LEU A 69 -24.85 11.49 -4.62
CA LEU A 69 -24.81 12.08 -5.96
C LEU A 69 -25.85 11.45 -6.89
N ASN A 70 -26.11 10.16 -6.79
CA ASN A 70 -27.17 9.48 -7.53
C ASN A 70 -28.56 9.99 -7.14
N LYS A 71 -28.79 10.26 -5.85
CA LYS A 71 -30.04 10.88 -5.40
C LYS A 71 -30.21 12.29 -5.94
N ARG A 72 -29.12 13.04 -6.13
CA ARG A 72 -29.13 14.43 -6.60
C ARG A 72 -29.26 14.55 -8.13
N TYR A 73 -28.55 13.71 -8.88
CA TYR A 73 -28.40 13.81 -10.33
C TYR A 73 -29.17 12.75 -11.13
N GLY A 74 -29.73 11.76 -10.45
CA GLY A 74 -30.46 10.65 -11.07
C GLY A 74 -29.71 9.31 -10.85
N GLU A 75 -30.47 8.22 -10.82
CA GLU A 75 -29.95 6.87 -10.62
C GLU A 75 -28.89 6.51 -11.66
N ASN A 76 -27.86 5.78 -11.22
CA ASN A 76 -26.74 5.32 -12.05
C ASN A 76 -25.87 6.43 -12.66
N THR A 77 -25.96 7.68 -12.17
CA THR A 77 -25.05 8.77 -12.57
C THR A 77 -23.63 8.49 -12.11
N VAL A 78 -23.46 7.95 -10.88
CA VAL A 78 -22.16 7.52 -10.33
C VAL A 78 -22.22 6.02 -10.07
N ARG A 79 -21.24 5.30 -10.59
CA ARG A 79 -21.04 3.87 -10.34
C ARG A 79 -19.69 3.66 -9.68
N ILE A 80 -19.62 2.78 -8.70
CA ILE A 80 -18.37 2.40 -8.04
C ILE A 80 -18.09 0.95 -8.34
N GLU A 81 -16.86 0.69 -8.77
CA GLU A 81 -16.29 -0.66 -8.89
C GLU A 81 -15.14 -0.76 -7.89
N ILE A 82 -15.18 -1.76 -7.02
CA ILE A 82 -14.14 -1.99 -6.01
C ILE A 82 -13.38 -3.25 -6.40
N HIS A 83 -12.09 -3.08 -6.64
CA HIS A 83 -11.15 -4.16 -6.92
C HIS A 83 -10.18 -4.31 -5.75
N GLN A 84 -10.13 -5.50 -5.17
CA GLN A 84 -9.18 -5.78 -4.09
C GLN A 84 -7.85 -6.24 -4.68
N GLU A 85 -6.84 -5.37 -4.65
CA GLU A 85 -5.50 -5.67 -5.19
C GLU A 85 -4.56 -6.23 -4.12
N TYR A 86 -4.50 -5.58 -2.96
CA TYR A 86 -3.58 -5.95 -1.89
C TYR A 86 -4.30 -5.96 -0.55
N ARG A 87 -3.97 -6.95 0.28
CA ARG A 87 -4.42 -7.08 1.67
C ARG A 87 -3.22 -6.92 2.60
N ASN A 88 -3.47 -6.60 3.87
CA ASN A 88 -2.41 -6.58 4.88
C ASN A 88 -1.91 -8.01 5.11
N MET A 89 -0.66 -8.27 4.74
CA MET A 89 -0.08 -9.61 4.86
C MET A 89 0.18 -10.03 6.32
N ALA A 90 0.17 -9.10 7.28
CA ALA A 90 0.41 -9.39 8.69
C ALA A 90 -0.52 -10.47 9.23
N GLU A 91 -1.77 -10.55 8.75
CA GLU A 91 -2.73 -11.59 9.14
C GLU A 91 -2.30 -13.04 8.81
N LYS A 92 -1.26 -13.21 8.01
CA LYS A 92 -0.74 -14.50 7.53
C LYS A 92 0.62 -14.86 8.13
N PHE A 93 1.09 -14.10 9.11
CA PHE A 93 2.40 -14.34 9.71
C PHE A 93 2.35 -15.11 11.03
N ASP A 94 1.17 -15.50 11.52
CA ASP A 94 1.04 -16.35 12.70
C ASP A 94 1.80 -17.68 12.49
N GLY A 95 2.80 -17.95 13.33
CA GLY A 95 3.71 -19.10 13.22
C GLY A 95 4.86 -18.92 12.23
N TYR A 96 4.98 -17.75 11.60
CA TYR A 96 6.05 -17.40 10.68
C TYR A 96 6.87 -16.18 11.14
N GLU A 97 6.75 -15.80 12.41
CA GLU A 97 7.44 -14.64 13.02
C GLU A 97 8.96 -14.75 12.86
N PHE A 98 9.49 -15.98 12.87
CA PHE A 98 10.92 -16.25 12.65
C PHE A 98 11.47 -15.66 11.34
N LEU A 99 10.64 -15.47 10.31
CA LEU A 99 11.05 -14.82 9.06
C LEU A 99 11.47 -13.37 9.31
N ILE A 100 10.71 -12.69 10.17
CA ILE A 100 10.97 -11.31 10.56
C ILE A 100 12.18 -11.27 11.49
N ASP A 101 12.24 -12.17 12.48
CA ASP A 101 13.34 -12.23 13.46
C ASP A 101 14.68 -12.47 12.76
N TYR A 102 14.75 -13.40 11.81
CA TYR A 102 15.96 -13.65 11.03
C TYR A 102 16.39 -12.45 10.19
N ALA A 103 15.42 -11.72 9.62
CA ALA A 103 15.72 -10.50 8.88
C ALA A 103 16.27 -9.41 9.81
N LEU A 104 15.71 -9.24 11.01
CA LEU A 104 16.18 -8.28 12.01
C LEU A 104 17.59 -8.65 12.51
N GLU A 105 17.84 -9.93 12.78
CA GLU A 105 19.16 -10.42 13.20
C GLU A 105 20.21 -10.24 12.09
N ALA A 106 19.89 -10.61 10.86
CA ALA A 106 20.80 -10.46 9.73
C ALA A 106 21.19 -8.99 9.48
N ASN A 107 20.26 -8.05 9.68
CA ASN A 107 20.57 -6.61 9.63
C ASN A 107 21.61 -6.23 10.70
N ARG A 108 21.45 -6.68 11.95
CA ARG A 108 22.42 -6.40 13.04
C ARG A 108 23.79 -6.99 12.75
N GLU A 109 23.85 -8.19 12.16
CA GLU A 109 25.11 -8.84 11.81
C GLU A 109 25.92 -8.08 10.74
N VAL A 110 25.27 -7.30 9.88
CA VAL A 110 25.95 -6.44 8.90
C VAL A 110 26.10 -4.99 9.41
N GLY A 111 25.86 -4.75 10.70
CA GLY A 111 26.06 -3.45 11.34
C GLY A 111 24.92 -2.45 11.12
N ILE A 112 23.74 -2.91 10.69
CA ILE A 112 22.55 -2.08 10.55
C ILE A 112 21.64 -2.31 11.76
N GLU A 113 21.26 -1.25 12.46
CA GLU A 113 20.17 -1.34 13.44
C GLU A 113 18.83 -1.36 12.68
N PRO A 114 18.09 -2.49 12.72
CA PRO A 114 16.87 -2.62 11.95
C PRO A 114 15.75 -1.76 12.51
N LYS A 115 15.01 -1.11 11.64
CA LYS A 115 13.87 -0.29 12.00
C LYS A 115 12.63 -0.79 11.25
N PRO A 116 11.79 -1.64 11.88
CA PRO A 116 10.52 -2.05 11.30
C PRO A 116 9.63 -0.84 11.04
N VAL A 117 9.08 -0.76 9.84
CA VAL A 117 8.18 0.31 9.43
C VAL A 117 6.97 -0.27 8.69
N ALA A 118 5.85 0.43 8.77
CA ALA A 118 4.66 0.06 8.02
C ALA A 118 4.90 0.23 6.51
N ALA A 119 4.61 -0.79 5.73
CA ALA A 119 4.55 -0.68 4.27
C ALA A 119 3.19 -0.13 3.86
N ARG A 120 3.15 1.10 3.35
CA ARG A 120 1.91 1.78 2.92
C ARG A 120 1.49 1.43 1.50
N GLY A 121 2.38 0.80 0.74
CA GLY A 121 2.13 0.30 -0.63
C GLY A 121 1.80 -1.18 -0.68
N GLY A 122 1.26 -1.64 -1.81
CA GLY A 122 1.20 -3.06 -2.13
C GLY A 122 2.57 -3.59 -2.56
N THR A 123 2.84 -4.84 -2.26
CA THR A 123 4.10 -5.50 -2.65
C THR A 123 3.84 -6.88 -3.22
N ASP A 124 4.75 -7.38 -4.05
CA ASP A 124 4.68 -8.75 -4.57
C ASP A 124 4.74 -9.77 -3.41
N GLY A 125 5.47 -9.44 -2.32
CA GLY A 125 5.51 -10.24 -1.11
C GLY A 125 4.13 -10.44 -0.47
N ALA A 126 3.26 -9.41 -0.50
CA ALA A 126 1.88 -9.55 -0.05
C ALA A 126 1.11 -10.55 -0.93
N GLN A 127 1.25 -10.48 -2.25
CA GLN A 127 0.60 -11.41 -3.17
C GLN A 127 1.06 -12.86 -2.95
N LEU A 128 2.37 -13.06 -2.79
CA LEU A 128 2.95 -14.38 -2.52
C LEU A 128 2.47 -14.93 -1.18
N THR A 129 2.39 -14.08 -0.15
CA THR A 129 1.93 -14.46 1.19
C THR A 129 0.49 -15.01 1.14
N PHE A 130 -0.41 -14.37 0.40
CA PHE A 130 -1.79 -14.86 0.24
C PHE A 130 -1.91 -16.10 -0.66
N ARG A 131 -0.87 -16.44 -1.39
CA ARG A 131 -0.75 -17.71 -2.14
C ARG A 131 -0.11 -18.84 -1.33
N GLY A 132 0.18 -18.61 -0.04
CA GLY A 132 0.73 -19.60 0.88
C GLY A 132 2.25 -19.56 1.04
N LEU A 133 2.92 -18.51 0.53
CA LEU A 133 4.34 -18.27 0.74
C LEU A 133 4.53 -16.99 1.56
N PRO A 134 4.60 -17.05 2.90
CA PRO A 134 4.85 -15.88 3.74
C PRO A 134 6.15 -15.17 3.32
N CYS A 135 6.02 -13.92 2.89
CA CYS A 135 7.13 -13.21 2.24
C CYS A 135 7.22 -11.77 2.77
N PRO A 136 7.92 -11.54 3.91
CA PRO A 136 8.12 -10.21 4.44
C PRO A 136 9.04 -9.39 3.54
N ASN A 137 8.87 -8.06 3.56
CA ASN A 137 9.72 -7.17 2.80
C ASN A 137 10.97 -6.79 3.59
N ILE A 138 12.10 -6.68 2.91
CA ILE A 138 13.34 -6.11 3.43
C ILE A 138 13.72 -4.87 2.64
N ALA A 139 14.39 -3.92 3.31
CA ALA A 139 14.87 -2.71 2.65
C ALA A 139 16.07 -3.01 1.75
N THR A 140 16.15 -2.31 0.63
CA THR A 140 17.29 -2.39 -0.32
C THR A 140 18.33 -1.30 -0.09
N GLY A 141 18.05 -0.32 0.78
CA GLY A 141 18.89 0.86 0.98
C GLY A 141 18.77 1.90 -0.14
N GLY A 142 17.70 1.82 -0.96
CA GLY A 142 17.36 2.80 -1.99
C GLY A 142 16.65 4.03 -1.43
N TYR A 143 16.65 5.10 -2.20
CA TYR A 143 16.02 6.37 -1.90
C TYR A 143 15.13 6.85 -3.02
N ASN A 144 14.13 7.66 -2.70
CA ASN A 144 13.21 8.29 -3.65
C ASN A 144 12.50 7.29 -4.58
N ALA A 145 12.10 6.14 -4.04
CA ALA A 145 11.37 5.10 -4.78
C ALA A 145 10.21 5.70 -5.59
N HIS A 146 9.98 5.18 -6.80
CA HIS A 146 8.95 5.62 -7.75
C HIS A 146 9.11 7.06 -8.29
N SER A 147 10.27 7.68 -8.13
CA SER A 147 10.54 9.01 -8.68
C SER A 147 11.60 8.99 -9.77
N VAL A 148 11.65 10.04 -10.59
CA VAL A 148 12.73 10.25 -11.57
C VAL A 148 14.10 10.49 -10.92
N ARG A 149 14.13 10.62 -9.60
CA ARG A 149 15.33 10.78 -8.78
C ARG A 149 15.61 9.56 -7.92
N GLU A 150 15.04 8.43 -8.25
CA GLU A 150 15.30 7.17 -7.56
C GLU A 150 16.76 6.75 -7.73
N PHE A 151 17.41 6.39 -6.63
CA PHE A 151 18.80 5.94 -6.65
C PHE A 151 19.09 5.01 -5.48
N ILE A 152 20.15 4.21 -5.62
CA ILE A 152 20.74 3.46 -4.53
C ILE A 152 22.25 3.79 -4.44
N PRO A 153 22.79 4.15 -3.26
CA PRO A 153 24.23 4.29 -3.07
C PRO A 153 24.96 2.96 -3.25
N VAL A 154 26.12 2.97 -3.91
CA VAL A 154 26.94 1.76 -4.10
C VAL A 154 27.27 1.04 -2.79
N PRO A 155 27.62 1.74 -1.68
CA PRO A 155 27.79 1.08 -0.37
C PRO A 155 26.55 0.33 0.12
N SER A 156 25.34 0.89 -0.11
CA SER A 156 24.08 0.23 0.28
C SER A 156 23.85 -1.06 -0.50
N LEU A 157 24.16 -1.09 -1.79
CA LEU A 157 24.10 -2.32 -2.59
C LEU A 157 24.97 -3.42 -1.99
N LYS A 158 26.21 -3.09 -1.62
CA LYS A 158 27.14 -4.06 -1.04
C LYS A 158 26.63 -4.61 0.29
N VAL A 159 26.18 -3.74 1.17
CA VAL A 159 25.62 -4.14 2.47
C VAL A 159 24.34 -4.99 2.29
N THR A 160 23.52 -4.69 1.26
CA THR A 160 22.34 -5.51 0.97
C THR A 160 22.73 -6.93 0.52
N VAL A 161 23.80 -7.09 -0.25
CA VAL A 161 24.32 -8.43 -0.60
C VAL A 161 24.78 -9.18 0.65
N ASP A 162 25.59 -8.55 1.49
CA ASP A 162 26.08 -9.15 2.74
C ASP A 162 24.90 -9.55 3.65
N LEU A 163 23.84 -8.72 3.72
CA LEU A 163 22.60 -9.01 4.44
C LEU A 163 21.91 -10.27 3.92
N LEU A 164 21.75 -10.37 2.60
CA LEU A 164 21.11 -11.53 1.96
C LEU A 164 21.88 -12.82 2.21
N GLU A 165 23.23 -12.78 2.15
CA GLU A 165 24.08 -13.94 2.49
C GLU A 165 23.86 -14.39 3.92
N LYS A 166 23.81 -13.46 4.89
CA LYS A 166 23.53 -13.75 6.30
C LYS A 166 22.14 -14.35 6.49
N LEU A 167 21.14 -13.77 5.81
CA LEU A 167 19.78 -14.24 5.90
C LEU A 167 19.64 -15.67 5.36
N VAL A 168 20.20 -15.98 4.20
CA VAL A 168 20.18 -17.32 3.60
C VAL A 168 20.90 -18.34 4.52
N ALA A 169 22.03 -17.97 5.10
CA ALA A 169 22.75 -18.84 6.03
C ALA A 169 21.90 -19.22 7.27
N LYS A 170 21.09 -18.30 7.80
CA LYS A 170 20.16 -18.58 8.92
C LYS A 170 19.12 -19.63 8.55
N PHE A 171 18.58 -19.56 7.35
CA PHE A 171 17.64 -20.58 6.89
C PHE A 171 18.29 -21.95 6.64
N ALA A 172 19.51 -21.97 6.14
CA ALA A 172 20.25 -23.21 5.90
C ALA A 172 20.58 -23.98 7.21
N THR A 173 20.66 -23.30 8.34
CA THR A 173 20.95 -23.91 9.65
C THR A 173 19.68 -24.27 10.44
N ARG A 174 18.50 -23.92 9.94
CA ARG A 174 17.23 -24.32 10.51
C ARG A 174 16.87 -25.72 10.03
N GLY A 175 17.31 -26.75 10.76
CA GLY A 175 16.96 -28.14 10.56
C GLY A 175 15.80 -28.56 11.46
#